data_304c3c4c9156513454adba7ba8770821
#
_entry.id   304c3c4c9156513454adba7ba8770821
#
_cell.length_a   1.000
_cell.length_b   1.000
_cell.length_c   1.000
_cell.angle_alpha   90.00
_cell.angle_beta   90.00
_cell.angle_gamma   90.00
#
_symmetry.space_group_name_H-M   'P 1'
#
loop_
_entity.id
_entity.type
_entity.pdbx_description
1 polymer ?
#
loop_
_entity_poly.entity_id
_entity_poly.type
_entity_poly.pdbx_seq_one_letter_code
_entity_poly.pdbx_strand_id
1 'polypeptide(L)'
;MQTIDDALEKLEKSEFRRKFCLDEKEKAYVRKNGMEKIRSHAEEFIRTRISPAVIKNDGKQTPMRGHPVFKAQHATACCCRKCLNKWYKLPIGIQLTDIQQTKIVNLIMAWIEKQMNK
;
A
#
# COMPACT_ATOMS: atom_id res chain seq x y z
N MET A 1 -2.97 2.61 18.79
CA MET A 1 -2.66 2.30 17.39
C MET A 1 -3.95 2.03 16.64
N GLN A 2 -4.12 2.66 15.49
CA GLN A 2 -5.37 2.48 14.75
C GLN A 2 -5.45 1.09 14.11
N THR A 3 -6.66 0.58 14.01
CA THR A 3 -6.92 -0.70 13.33
C THR A 3 -6.90 -0.51 11.82
N ILE A 4 -6.87 -1.62 11.08
CA ILE A 4 -6.96 -1.59 9.62
C ILE A 4 -8.27 -0.94 9.19
N ASP A 5 -9.38 -1.29 9.84
CA ASP A 5 -10.70 -0.72 9.50
C ASP A 5 -10.72 0.79 9.74
N ASP A 6 -10.14 1.26 10.84
CA ASP A 6 -10.04 2.71 11.11
C ASP A 6 -9.23 3.42 10.04
N ALA A 7 -8.11 2.81 9.64
CA ALA A 7 -7.25 3.38 8.60
C ALA A 7 -8.00 3.47 7.26
N LEU A 8 -8.68 2.40 6.87
CA LEU A 8 -9.44 2.37 5.61
C LEU A 8 -10.56 3.41 5.63
N GLU A 9 -11.23 3.58 6.77
CA GLU A 9 -12.29 4.57 6.92
C GLU A 9 -11.76 6.00 6.74
N LYS A 10 -10.61 6.30 7.36
CA LYS A 10 -9.99 7.63 7.20
C LYS A 10 -9.55 7.88 5.77
N LEU A 11 -9.04 6.87 5.09
CA LEU A 11 -8.60 6.99 3.70
C LEU A 11 -9.77 7.31 2.77
N GLU A 12 -10.95 6.77 3.04
CA GLU A 12 -12.14 7.05 2.25
C GLU A 12 -12.62 8.51 2.37
N LYS A 13 -12.21 9.21 3.43
CA LYS A 13 -12.53 10.63 3.60
C LYS A 13 -11.60 11.54 2.82
N SER A 14 -10.49 11.02 2.30
CA SER A 14 -9.55 11.77 1.47
C SER A 14 -9.98 11.68 0.00
N GLU A 15 -10.23 12.83 -0.63
CA GLU A 15 -10.60 12.86 -2.06
C GLU A 15 -9.55 12.20 -2.93
N PHE A 16 -8.29 12.46 -2.63
CA PHE A 16 -7.20 11.87 -3.42
C PHE A 16 -7.14 10.36 -3.26
N ARG A 17 -7.23 9.86 -2.01
CA ARG A 17 -7.06 8.43 -1.75
C ARG A 17 -8.26 7.61 -2.19
N ARG A 18 -9.48 8.10 -1.99
CA ARG A 18 -10.69 7.34 -2.32
C ARG A 18 -10.94 7.18 -3.82
N LYS A 19 -10.28 7.96 -4.66
CA LYS A 19 -10.46 7.83 -6.10
C LYS A 19 -9.81 6.59 -6.70
N PHE A 20 -8.89 5.96 -5.98
CA PHE A 20 -8.24 4.76 -6.48
C PHE A 20 -9.16 3.55 -6.38
N CYS A 21 -9.22 2.78 -7.46
CA CYS A 21 -9.97 1.53 -7.49
C CYS A 21 -9.34 0.60 -8.52
N LEU A 22 -9.51 -0.70 -8.31
CA LEU A 22 -9.02 -1.69 -9.25
C LEU A 22 -9.99 -1.77 -10.45
N ASP A 23 -9.43 -1.75 -11.65
CA ASP A 23 -10.23 -1.98 -12.86
C ASP A 23 -10.38 -3.49 -13.11
N GLU A 24 -11.12 -3.85 -14.16
CA GLU A 24 -11.38 -5.26 -14.43
C GLU A 24 -10.12 -6.06 -14.77
N LYS A 25 -9.15 -5.43 -15.44
CA LYS A 25 -7.87 -6.08 -15.74
C LYS A 25 -7.08 -6.38 -14.47
N GLU A 26 -7.06 -5.43 -13.56
CA GLU A 26 -6.36 -5.58 -12.29
C GLU A 26 -7.01 -6.63 -11.42
N LYS A 27 -8.35 -6.65 -11.38
CA LYS A 27 -9.09 -7.69 -10.65
C LYS A 27 -8.82 -9.08 -11.25
N ALA A 28 -8.79 -9.17 -12.59
CA ALA A 28 -8.49 -10.43 -13.27
C ALA A 28 -7.07 -10.92 -12.91
N TYR A 29 -6.13 -10.00 -12.85
CA TYR A 29 -4.76 -10.32 -12.46
C TYR A 29 -4.71 -10.87 -11.02
N VAL A 30 -5.45 -10.25 -10.10
CA VAL A 30 -5.51 -10.73 -8.71
C VAL A 30 -6.12 -12.14 -8.66
N ARG A 31 -7.22 -12.38 -9.38
CA ARG A 31 -7.85 -13.71 -9.42
C ARG A 31 -6.92 -14.77 -10.00
N LYS A 32 -6.23 -14.43 -11.07
CA LYS A 32 -5.33 -15.37 -11.74
C LYS A 32 -4.16 -15.78 -10.85
N ASN A 33 -3.58 -14.82 -10.15
CA ASN A 33 -2.40 -15.07 -9.32
C ASN A 33 -2.75 -15.59 -7.92
N GLY A 34 -3.90 -15.19 -7.39
CA GLY A 34 -4.31 -15.52 -6.03
C GLY A 34 -3.75 -14.56 -5.00
N MET A 35 -4.45 -14.42 -3.88
CA MET A 35 -4.11 -13.45 -2.84
C MET A 35 -2.74 -13.70 -2.22
N GLU A 36 -2.32 -14.95 -2.07
CA GLU A 36 -1.01 -15.25 -1.50
C GLU A 36 0.13 -14.70 -2.36
N LYS A 37 0.02 -14.86 -3.68
CA LYS A 37 1.04 -14.36 -4.60
C LYS A 37 1.04 -12.85 -4.64
N ILE A 38 -0.15 -12.23 -4.65
CA ILE A 38 -0.25 -10.77 -4.59
C ILE A 38 0.38 -10.25 -3.31
N ARG A 39 0.14 -10.93 -2.18
CA ARG A 39 0.77 -10.56 -0.91
C ARG A 39 2.30 -10.63 -1.00
N SER A 40 2.85 -11.67 -1.62
CA SER A 40 4.30 -11.77 -1.77
C SER A 40 4.86 -10.64 -2.62
N HIS A 41 4.13 -10.19 -3.65
CA HIS A 41 4.51 -9.01 -4.42
C HIS A 41 4.51 -7.76 -3.55
N ALA A 42 3.48 -7.59 -2.72
CA ALA A 42 3.40 -6.45 -1.81
C ALA A 42 4.57 -6.44 -0.83
N GLU A 43 4.89 -7.60 -0.26
CA GLU A 43 6.03 -7.75 0.65
C GLU A 43 7.33 -7.34 -0.02
N GLU A 44 7.55 -7.78 -1.23
CA GLU A 44 8.75 -7.45 -2.01
C GLU A 44 8.84 -5.95 -2.30
N PHE A 45 7.76 -5.33 -2.77
CA PHE A 45 7.75 -3.91 -3.07
C PHE A 45 7.98 -3.05 -1.82
N ILE A 46 7.35 -3.40 -0.71
CA ILE A 46 7.53 -2.65 0.53
C ILE A 46 8.95 -2.81 1.03
N ARG A 47 9.48 -4.03 1.04
CA ARG A 47 10.83 -4.31 1.53
C ARG A 47 11.90 -3.57 0.72
N THR A 48 11.75 -3.54 -0.60
CA THR A 48 12.82 -3.01 -1.47
C THR A 48 12.68 -1.54 -1.79
N ARG A 49 11.44 -1.02 -1.89
CA ARG A 49 11.22 0.34 -2.36
C ARG A 49 10.80 1.33 -1.28
N ILE A 50 10.26 0.83 -0.17
CA ILE A 50 9.67 1.69 0.86
C ILE A 50 10.45 1.62 2.17
N SER A 51 10.89 0.42 2.56
CA SER A 51 11.48 0.23 3.89
C SER A 51 12.91 0.79 4.10
N PRO A 52 13.76 0.96 3.07
CA PRO A 52 15.13 1.44 3.32
C PRO A 52 15.16 2.80 4.03
N ALA A 53 16.19 3.00 4.86
CA ALA A 53 16.36 4.24 5.62
C ALA A 53 16.60 5.44 4.72
N VAL A 54 17.30 5.23 3.60
CA VAL A 54 17.62 6.30 2.65
C VAL A 54 17.01 5.96 1.30
N ILE A 55 16.17 6.85 0.80
CA ILE A 55 15.51 6.68 -0.49
C ILE A 55 15.77 7.91 -1.33
N LYS A 56 16.42 7.73 -2.48
CA LYS A 56 16.58 8.80 -3.46
C LYS A 56 15.21 9.15 -4.04
N ASN A 57 14.92 10.45 -4.11
CA ASN A 57 13.66 10.92 -4.71
C ASN A 57 12.42 10.32 -4.05
N ASP A 58 12.34 10.39 -2.72
CA ASP A 58 11.17 9.90 -1.99
C ASP A 58 9.91 10.60 -2.53
N GLY A 59 8.91 9.79 -2.81
CA GLY A 59 7.66 10.22 -3.43
C GLY A 59 7.49 9.70 -4.85
N LYS A 60 8.51 9.08 -5.44
CA LYS A 60 8.49 8.59 -6.82
C LYS A 60 8.75 7.09 -6.96
N GLN A 61 8.86 6.37 -5.85
CA GLN A 61 9.21 4.95 -5.88
C GLN A 61 8.06 4.03 -6.28
N THR A 62 6.81 4.50 -6.21
CA THR A 62 5.65 3.68 -6.53
C THR A 62 4.96 4.23 -7.78
N PRO A 63 4.94 3.46 -8.89
CA PRO A 63 4.21 3.86 -10.09
C PRO A 63 2.72 4.04 -9.82
N MET A 64 2.06 4.89 -10.60
CA MET A 64 0.62 5.13 -10.45
C MET A 64 -0.22 3.98 -10.99
N ARG A 65 0.33 3.15 -11.84
CA ARG A 65 -0.36 2.00 -12.46
C ARG A 65 0.64 0.92 -12.83
N GLY A 66 0.16 -0.22 -13.26
CA GLY A 66 0.99 -1.32 -13.72
C GLY A 66 0.97 -2.55 -12.83
N HIS A 67 0.39 -2.42 -11.63
CA HIS A 67 0.22 -3.55 -10.71
C HIS A 67 -0.85 -3.18 -9.69
N PRO A 68 -1.73 -4.13 -9.30
CA PRO A 68 -2.75 -3.85 -8.28
C PRO A 68 -2.16 -3.33 -6.98
N VAL A 69 -0.99 -3.84 -6.57
CA VAL A 69 -0.33 -3.39 -5.35
C VAL A 69 0.07 -1.91 -5.44
N PHE A 70 0.50 -1.44 -6.61
CA PHE A 70 0.85 -0.02 -6.78
C PHE A 70 -0.36 0.87 -6.51
N LYS A 71 -1.52 0.52 -7.07
CA LYS A 71 -2.75 1.26 -6.78
C LYS A 71 -3.12 1.20 -5.31
N ALA A 72 -2.99 0.01 -4.71
CA ALA A 72 -3.28 -0.16 -3.29
C ALA A 72 -2.36 0.70 -2.44
N GLN A 73 -1.08 0.81 -2.80
CA GLN A 73 -0.14 1.66 -2.07
C GLN A 73 -0.56 3.12 -2.10
N HIS A 74 -0.97 3.63 -3.26
CA HIS A 74 -1.46 5.01 -3.36
C HIS A 74 -2.77 5.20 -2.61
N ALA A 75 -3.68 4.25 -2.71
CA ALA A 75 -4.97 4.32 -2.02
C ALA A 75 -4.82 4.30 -0.50
N THR A 76 -3.81 3.59 0.01
CA THR A 76 -3.60 3.42 1.45
C THR A 76 -2.51 4.34 2.01
N ALA A 77 -1.99 5.27 1.21
CA ALA A 77 -0.92 6.18 1.61
C ALA A 77 0.37 5.46 2.02
N CYS A 78 0.63 4.31 1.40
CA CYS A 78 1.84 3.51 1.60
C CYS A 78 2.77 3.59 0.39
N CYS A 79 2.68 4.66 -0.40
CA CYS A 79 3.40 4.81 -1.66
C CYS A 79 4.79 5.43 -1.50
N CYS A 80 5.07 6.06 -0.38
CA CYS A 80 6.38 6.66 -0.08
C CYS A 80 6.51 6.93 1.42
N ARG A 81 7.73 7.23 1.86
CA ARG A 81 8.00 7.48 3.28
C ARG A 81 7.34 8.75 3.79
N LYS A 82 7.23 9.78 2.93
CA LYS A 82 6.53 11.02 3.31
C LYS A 82 5.06 10.76 3.61
N CYS A 83 4.40 9.95 2.77
CA CYS A 83 3.01 9.59 3.00
C CYS A 83 2.84 8.74 4.27
N LEU A 84 3.73 7.78 4.48
CA LEU A 84 3.71 6.97 5.70
C LEU A 84 3.88 7.83 6.95
N ASN A 85 4.77 8.81 6.89
CA ASN A 85 4.97 9.73 8.02
C ASN A 85 3.72 10.57 8.26
N LYS A 86 3.15 11.14 7.20
CA LYS A 86 1.97 12.00 7.31
C LYS A 86 0.75 11.24 7.85
N TRP A 87 0.50 10.05 7.34
CA TRP A 87 -0.71 9.29 7.68
C TRP A 87 -0.58 8.41 8.92
N TYR A 88 0.61 7.83 9.13
CA TYR A 88 0.79 6.81 10.17
C TYR A 88 1.89 7.15 11.17
N LYS A 89 2.52 8.33 11.02
CA LYS A 89 3.58 8.80 11.92
C LYS A 89 4.82 7.90 11.95
N LEU A 90 5.05 7.16 10.87
CA LEU A 90 6.26 6.37 10.77
C LEU A 90 7.45 7.29 10.47
N PRO A 91 8.59 7.11 11.16
CA PRO A 91 9.72 8.03 11.01
C PRO A 91 10.39 7.93 9.65
N ILE A 92 10.87 9.06 9.15
CA ILE A 92 11.66 9.13 7.92
C ILE A 92 13.13 8.99 8.30
N GLY A 93 13.92 8.35 7.43
CA GLY A 93 15.36 8.23 7.65
C GLY A 93 15.78 7.02 8.48
N ILE A 94 14.84 6.20 8.88
CA ILE A 94 15.08 4.97 9.64
C ILE A 94 14.46 3.82 8.87
N GLN A 95 15.19 2.72 8.72
CA GLN A 95 14.65 1.55 8.04
C GLN A 95 13.42 1.02 8.77
N LEU A 96 12.39 0.66 8.01
CA LEU A 96 11.19 0.08 8.61
C LEU A 96 11.50 -1.30 9.20
N THR A 97 10.95 -1.55 10.40
CA THR A 97 11.09 -2.85 11.04
C THR A 97 10.24 -3.90 10.30
N ASP A 98 10.51 -5.17 10.57
CA ASP A 98 9.70 -6.26 10.00
C ASP A 98 8.24 -6.15 10.42
N ILE A 99 8.00 -5.75 11.66
CA ILE A 99 6.63 -5.56 12.18
C ILE A 99 5.93 -4.43 11.43
N GLN A 100 6.63 -3.30 11.22
CA GLN A 100 6.07 -2.17 10.47
C GLN A 100 5.75 -2.57 9.02
N GLN A 101 6.66 -3.28 8.38
CA GLN A 101 6.45 -3.76 7.00
C GLN A 101 5.23 -4.69 6.93
N THR A 102 5.09 -5.61 7.89
CA THR A 102 3.96 -6.52 7.93
C THR A 102 2.64 -5.78 8.08
N LYS A 103 2.60 -4.77 8.94
CA LYS A 103 1.38 -3.95 9.12
C LYS A 103 1.00 -3.21 7.86
N ILE A 104 1.99 -2.66 7.15
CA ILE A 104 1.76 -1.97 5.89
C ILE A 104 1.19 -2.95 4.86
N VAL A 105 1.80 -4.13 4.73
CA VAL A 105 1.33 -5.15 3.80
C VAL A 105 -0.09 -5.60 4.16
N ASN A 106 -0.38 -5.78 5.44
CA ASN A 106 -1.73 -6.14 5.88
C ASN A 106 -2.77 -5.11 5.46
N LEU A 107 -2.44 -3.82 5.57
CA LEU A 107 -3.33 -2.75 5.15
C LEU A 107 -3.54 -2.77 3.63
N ILE A 108 -2.46 -2.93 2.86
CA ILE A 108 -2.52 -3.03 1.41
C ILE A 108 -3.42 -4.19 1.00
N MET A 109 -3.22 -5.35 1.60
CA MET A 109 -4.01 -6.55 1.26
C MET A 109 -5.47 -6.41 1.66
N ALA A 110 -5.75 -5.75 2.79
CA ALA A 110 -7.14 -5.49 3.20
C ALA A 110 -7.85 -4.59 2.20
N TRP A 111 -7.16 -3.57 1.69
CA TRP A 111 -7.73 -2.71 0.66
C TRP A 111 -8.03 -3.49 -0.63
N ILE A 112 -7.09 -4.32 -1.06
CA ILE A 112 -7.28 -5.15 -2.26
C ILE A 112 -8.47 -6.09 -2.07
N GLU A 113 -8.56 -6.72 -0.93
CA GLU A 113 -9.68 -7.63 -0.62
C GLU A 113 -11.03 -6.91 -0.72
N LYS A 114 -11.12 -5.69 -0.17
CA LYS A 114 -12.34 -4.88 -0.30
C LYS A 114 -12.66 -4.60 -1.76
N GLN A 115 -11.66 -4.27 -2.56
CA GLN A 115 -11.86 -4.02 -3.99
C GLN A 115 -12.36 -5.27 -4.72
N MET A 116 -11.85 -6.44 -4.36
CA MET A 116 -12.27 -7.69 -4.99
C MET A 116 -13.71 -8.07 -4.65
N ASN A 117 -14.22 -7.56 -3.53
CA ASN A 117 -15.60 -7.85 -3.09
C ASN A 117 -16.62 -6.81 -3.53
N LYS A 118 -16.22 -5.87 -4.36
CA LYS A 118 -17.15 -4.86 -4.91
C LYS A 118 -17.78 -5.31 -6.20
#